data_2c04c41d4948c452bd8f83f6e96c42f2
#
_entry.id   2c04c41d4948c452bd8f83f6e96c42f2
#
_cell.length_a   1.000
_cell.length_b   1.000
_cell.length_c   1.000
_cell.angle_alpha   90.00
_cell.angle_beta   90.00
_cell.angle_gamma   90.00
#
_symmetry.space_group_name_H-M   'P 1'
#
loop_
_entity.id
_entity.type
_entity.pdbx_description
1 polymer ?
#
loop_
_entity_poly.entity_id
_entity_poly.type
_entity_poly.pdbx_seq_one_letter_code
_entity_poly.pdbx_strand_id
1 'polypeptide(L)'
;QDGPQQIEPRKIEAGFTKTVHILFPSPVTYIDIGSMDIIAGKADGAENVVRVKAAVRNFAAETNLTVITEDGGFFTFDVHYAENPVVSTLNLTVQEPQTEGVKKPAAADDPQPTASEGLVLLREVGREKPATVKRMLSDIYRQNRTDVKGIRAKKYGIEVEVLGIYVFNDVIYIHTCISNDTNISFEVDARRFIVADRKLAKRTAQQQTSLEILRVCNDPAVVRGHQRQRTVFALPKLTIPDDKVLLLEIVEKNGARHQTVEIPAGELLDAKLL
;
A
#
# COMPACT_ATOMS: atom_id res chain seq x y z
N GLN A 1 -30.96 29.27 22.72
CA GLN A 1 -29.55 29.13 23.19
C GLN A 1 -29.29 27.63 23.34
N ASP A 2 -28.70 27.04 22.33
CA ASP A 2 -28.24 25.65 22.41
C ASP A 2 -27.06 25.61 23.37
N GLY A 3 -27.21 24.88 24.49
CA GLY A 3 -26.16 24.63 25.45
C GLY A 3 -25.04 23.77 24.83
N PRO A 4 -23.89 23.64 25.50
CA PRO A 4 -22.80 22.80 24.99
C PRO A 4 -23.29 21.37 24.78
N GLN A 5 -23.12 20.86 23.55
CA GLN A 5 -23.48 19.49 23.21
C GLN A 5 -22.36 18.54 23.71
N GLN A 6 -22.71 17.63 24.58
CA GLN A 6 -21.77 16.61 25.10
C GLN A 6 -21.77 15.41 24.13
N ILE A 7 -20.56 14.96 23.73
CA ILE A 7 -20.38 13.76 22.94
C ILE A 7 -20.24 12.59 23.90
N GLU A 8 -21.15 11.61 23.82
CA GLU A 8 -21.07 10.41 24.63
C GLU A 8 -20.00 9.45 24.08
N PRO A 9 -19.07 8.96 24.94
CA PRO A 9 -18.06 8.01 24.49
C PRO A 9 -18.68 6.64 24.21
N ARG A 10 -18.15 5.95 23.21
CA ARG A 10 -18.51 4.56 22.91
C ARG A 10 -17.68 3.62 23.77
N LYS A 11 -18.29 2.57 24.32
CA LYS A 11 -17.59 1.58 25.12
C LYS A 11 -16.94 0.53 24.24
N ILE A 12 -15.65 0.28 24.47
CA ILE A 12 -14.88 -0.79 23.82
C ILE A 12 -14.05 -1.57 24.84
N GLU A 13 -13.75 -2.81 24.49
CA GLU A 13 -12.89 -3.68 25.29
C GLU A 13 -11.51 -3.80 24.64
N ALA A 14 -10.45 -3.79 25.46
CA ALA A 14 -9.09 -4.04 25.00
C ALA A 14 -8.49 -5.27 25.68
N GLY A 15 -7.97 -6.20 24.89
CA GLY A 15 -7.33 -7.42 25.39
C GLY A 15 -5.81 -7.35 25.31
N PHE A 16 -5.13 -8.09 26.19
CA PHE A 16 -3.66 -8.16 26.16
C PHE A 16 -3.15 -9.04 25.00
N THR A 17 -3.85 -10.12 24.67
CA THR A 17 -3.45 -11.08 23.63
C THR A 17 -4.13 -10.85 22.30
N LYS A 18 -5.23 -10.09 22.28
CA LYS A 18 -6.03 -9.80 21.09
C LYS A 18 -6.01 -8.31 20.76
N THR A 19 -5.96 -7.99 19.47
CA THR A 19 -6.06 -6.62 18.98
C THR A 19 -7.48 -6.35 18.50
N VAL A 20 -8.03 -5.23 18.90
CA VAL A 20 -9.32 -4.72 18.42
C VAL A 20 -9.04 -3.72 17.30
N HIS A 21 -9.75 -3.82 16.19
CA HIS A 21 -9.65 -2.91 15.06
C HIS A 21 -10.89 -2.04 14.97
N ILE A 22 -10.69 -0.74 14.77
CA ILE A 22 -11.77 0.24 14.60
C ILE A 22 -11.63 0.85 13.22
N LEU A 23 -12.67 0.69 12.38
CA LEU A 23 -12.72 1.25 11.03
C LEU A 23 -13.51 2.57 11.08
N PHE A 24 -12.87 3.65 10.63
CA PHE A 24 -13.45 5.00 10.57
C PHE A 24 -13.93 5.33 9.16
N PRO A 25 -14.89 6.25 9.01
CA PRO A 25 -15.42 6.65 7.69
C PRO A 25 -14.42 7.44 6.85
N SER A 26 -13.41 8.05 7.45
CA SER A 26 -12.40 8.90 6.81
C SER A 26 -11.00 8.61 7.38
N PRO A 27 -9.91 9.00 6.70
CA PRO A 27 -8.55 8.84 7.21
C PRO A 27 -8.36 9.44 8.59
N VAL A 28 -7.64 8.73 9.46
CA VAL A 28 -7.35 9.17 10.83
C VAL A 28 -6.14 10.12 10.83
N THR A 29 -6.32 11.30 11.42
CA THR A 29 -5.27 12.34 11.53
C THR A 29 -4.69 12.46 12.93
N TYR A 30 -5.47 12.09 13.96
CA TYR A 30 -5.07 12.24 15.37
C TYR A 30 -5.56 11.06 16.21
N ILE A 31 -4.70 10.61 17.13
CA ILE A 31 -5.02 9.57 18.11
C ILE A 31 -4.45 10.01 19.46
N ASP A 32 -5.27 10.00 20.49
CA ASP A 32 -4.87 10.28 21.87
C ASP A 32 -5.37 9.18 22.81
N ILE A 33 -4.53 8.78 23.76
CA ILE A 33 -4.84 7.75 24.76
C ILE A 33 -4.75 8.34 26.16
N GLY A 34 -5.74 8.06 27.00
CA GLY A 34 -5.84 8.62 28.33
C GLY A 34 -4.85 8.01 29.34
N SER A 35 -4.37 6.80 29.10
CA SER A 35 -3.35 6.16 29.94
C SER A 35 -2.43 5.26 29.13
N MET A 36 -1.29 4.90 29.73
CA MET A 36 -0.33 3.94 29.15
C MET A 36 -0.77 2.47 29.30
N ASP A 37 -1.95 2.22 29.85
CA ASP A 37 -2.50 0.88 30.01
C ASP A 37 -2.97 0.28 28.68
N ILE A 38 -3.14 1.13 27.66
CA ILE A 38 -3.49 0.73 26.31
C ILE A 38 -2.46 1.22 25.29
N ILE A 39 -2.41 0.52 24.17
CA ILE A 39 -1.66 0.90 22.96
C ILE A 39 -2.69 1.12 21.86
N ALA A 40 -2.66 2.28 21.24
CA ALA A 40 -3.47 2.57 20.07
C ALA A 40 -2.60 3.18 18.96
N GLY A 41 -2.89 2.86 17.70
CA GLY A 41 -2.17 3.40 16.57
C GLY A 41 -2.80 3.02 15.25
N LYS A 42 -2.50 3.76 14.20
CA LYS A 42 -2.95 3.42 12.84
C LYS A 42 -2.39 2.06 12.41
N ALA A 43 -3.17 1.32 11.66
CA ALA A 43 -2.68 0.12 11.00
C ALA A 43 -1.79 0.51 9.80
N ASP A 44 -0.67 -0.18 9.63
CA ASP A 44 0.26 0.10 8.53
C ASP A 44 -0.44 -0.03 7.17
N GLY A 45 -0.37 1.01 6.36
CA GLY A 45 -0.98 1.06 5.04
C GLY A 45 -2.50 1.19 5.01
N ALA A 46 -3.18 1.32 6.18
CA ALA A 46 -4.62 1.55 6.27
C ALA A 46 -4.89 2.87 7.00
N GLU A 47 -5.30 3.90 6.27
CA GLU A 47 -5.40 5.26 6.79
C GLU A 47 -6.60 5.46 7.74
N ASN A 48 -7.64 4.65 7.62
CA ASN A 48 -8.87 4.75 8.39
C ASN A 48 -9.04 3.62 9.43
N VAL A 49 -7.99 2.89 9.75
CA VAL A 49 -8.03 1.78 10.71
C VAL A 49 -7.12 2.07 11.89
N VAL A 50 -7.69 2.03 13.10
CA VAL A 50 -6.95 2.12 14.35
C VAL A 50 -6.94 0.76 15.03
N ARG A 51 -5.76 0.33 15.48
CA ARG A 51 -5.55 -0.86 16.29
C ARG A 51 -5.51 -0.46 17.75
N VAL A 52 -6.24 -1.19 18.60
CA VAL A 52 -6.26 -0.98 20.04
C VAL A 52 -5.95 -2.29 20.76
N LYS A 53 -5.08 -2.23 21.74
CA LYS A 53 -4.66 -3.39 22.54
C LYS A 53 -4.32 -2.95 23.96
N ALA A 54 -4.57 -3.81 24.95
CA ALA A 54 -4.08 -3.58 26.30
C ALA A 54 -2.53 -3.71 26.34
N ALA A 55 -1.86 -2.73 26.93
CA ALA A 55 -0.43 -2.76 27.23
C ALA A 55 -0.15 -3.49 28.53
N VAL A 56 -1.10 -3.43 29.47
CA VAL A 56 -1.04 -4.05 30.79
C VAL A 56 -2.21 -5.02 30.94
N ARG A 57 -1.94 -6.19 31.53
CA ARG A 57 -3.00 -7.15 31.87
C ARG A 57 -3.83 -6.65 33.04
N ASN A 58 -5.15 -6.87 32.99
CA ASN A 58 -6.08 -6.59 34.07
C ASN A 58 -5.98 -5.16 34.62
N PHE A 59 -5.79 -4.17 33.76
CA PHE A 59 -5.86 -2.80 34.22
C PHE A 59 -7.26 -2.51 34.78
N ALA A 60 -7.32 -1.93 35.98
CA ALA A 60 -8.57 -1.81 36.76
C ALA A 60 -9.34 -0.52 36.44
N ALA A 61 -8.63 0.54 36.08
CA ALA A 61 -9.24 1.83 35.76
C ALA A 61 -9.65 1.90 34.29
N GLU A 62 -10.90 2.29 34.06
CA GLU A 62 -11.32 2.68 32.70
C GLU A 62 -10.43 3.81 32.17
N THR A 63 -10.01 3.70 30.92
CA THR A 63 -9.27 4.76 30.25
C THR A 63 -10.02 5.20 28.99
N ASN A 64 -9.54 6.23 28.30
CA ASN A 64 -10.18 6.72 27.10
C ASN A 64 -9.25 6.71 25.90
N LEU A 65 -9.87 6.68 24.73
CA LEU A 65 -9.24 6.82 23.42
C LEU A 65 -10.01 7.87 22.64
N THR A 66 -9.31 8.87 22.11
CA THR A 66 -9.88 9.87 21.21
C THR A 66 -9.26 9.75 19.82
N VAL A 67 -10.08 9.79 18.79
CA VAL A 67 -9.65 9.74 17.38
C VAL A 67 -10.31 10.87 16.62
N ILE A 68 -9.50 11.58 15.79
CA ILE A 68 -10.00 12.62 14.87
C ILE A 68 -9.68 12.17 13.46
N THR A 69 -10.65 12.30 12.56
CA THR A 69 -10.52 11.98 11.14
C THR A 69 -10.33 13.24 10.30
N GLU A 70 -9.85 13.08 9.06
CA GLU A 70 -9.51 14.18 8.14
C GLU A 70 -10.71 15.06 7.79
N ASP A 71 -11.89 14.47 7.74
CA ASP A 71 -13.16 15.17 7.52
C ASP A 71 -13.69 15.93 8.76
N GLY A 72 -12.92 15.96 9.85
CA GLY A 72 -13.27 16.60 11.12
C GLY A 72 -14.13 15.76 12.04
N GLY A 73 -14.34 14.49 11.73
CA GLY A 73 -15.05 13.55 12.62
C GLY A 73 -14.30 13.39 13.94
N PHE A 74 -15.02 13.51 15.07
CA PHE A 74 -14.49 13.37 16.42
C PHE A 74 -15.12 12.14 17.08
N PHE A 75 -14.29 11.17 17.44
CA PHE A 75 -14.71 9.89 18.03
C PHE A 75 -14.04 9.70 19.37
N THR A 76 -14.83 9.40 20.41
CA THR A 76 -14.32 9.13 21.75
C THR A 76 -14.81 7.78 22.24
N PHE A 77 -13.94 7.07 22.96
CA PHE A 77 -14.19 5.72 23.44
C PHE A 77 -13.78 5.62 24.92
N ASP A 78 -14.59 4.96 25.70
CA ASP A 78 -14.22 4.44 27.01
C ASP A 78 -13.69 3.02 26.84
N VAL A 79 -12.49 2.76 27.32
CA VAL A 79 -11.77 1.51 27.10
C VAL A 79 -11.64 0.74 28.40
N HIS A 80 -12.19 -0.47 28.43
CA HIS A 80 -12.09 -1.40 29.57
C HIS A 80 -11.21 -2.59 29.21
N TYR A 81 -10.59 -3.20 30.23
CA TYR A 81 -9.90 -4.47 30.02
C TYR A 81 -10.87 -5.63 29.87
N ALA A 82 -10.61 -6.48 28.89
CA ALA A 82 -11.23 -7.79 28.78
C ALA A 82 -10.18 -8.81 28.31
N GLU A 83 -10.06 -9.94 28.99
CA GLU A 83 -9.13 -11.02 28.54
C GLU A 83 -9.49 -11.51 27.14
N ASN A 84 -10.79 -11.57 26.83
CA ASN A 84 -11.30 -11.92 25.52
C ASN A 84 -12.33 -10.88 25.08
N PRO A 85 -11.92 -9.80 24.39
CA PRO A 85 -12.84 -8.83 23.84
C PRO A 85 -13.92 -9.48 22.97
N VAL A 86 -15.17 -9.14 23.24
CA VAL A 86 -16.33 -9.68 22.50
C VAL A 86 -16.31 -9.19 21.06
N VAL A 87 -15.95 -7.91 20.84
CA VAL A 87 -15.88 -7.29 19.54
C VAL A 87 -14.41 -7.18 19.13
N SER A 88 -13.99 -7.89 18.09
CA SER A 88 -12.64 -7.78 17.53
C SER A 88 -12.52 -6.73 16.45
N THR A 89 -13.64 -6.31 15.86
CA THR A 89 -13.68 -5.28 14.82
C THR A 89 -14.92 -4.42 14.98
N LEU A 90 -14.75 -3.12 15.18
CA LEU A 90 -15.80 -2.13 15.25
C LEU A 90 -15.83 -1.34 13.93
N ASN A 91 -16.93 -1.41 13.20
CA ASN A 91 -17.08 -0.71 11.93
C ASN A 91 -17.92 0.56 12.10
N LEU A 92 -17.29 1.73 11.92
CA LEU A 92 -17.94 3.05 11.97
C LEU A 92 -18.15 3.67 10.59
N THR A 93 -17.84 2.94 9.50
CA THR A 93 -18.01 3.44 8.13
C THR A 93 -19.49 3.45 7.71
N VAL A 94 -20.34 2.71 8.40
CA VAL A 94 -21.80 2.70 8.19
C VAL A 94 -22.41 3.68 9.20
N GLN A 95 -22.93 4.80 8.73
CA GLN A 95 -23.80 5.65 9.55
C GLN A 95 -25.09 4.88 9.76
N GLU A 96 -25.38 4.50 11.01
CA GLU A 96 -26.76 4.15 11.37
C GLU A 96 -27.61 5.40 11.16
N PRO A 97 -28.72 5.32 10.40
CA PRO A 97 -29.63 6.44 10.32
C PRO A 97 -30.13 6.71 11.74
N GLN A 98 -29.87 7.91 12.26
CA GLN A 98 -30.51 8.38 13.49
C GLN A 98 -32.02 8.48 13.23
N THR A 99 -32.75 7.41 13.57
CA THR A 99 -34.21 7.45 13.61
C THR A 99 -34.64 8.05 14.93
N GLU A 100 -34.91 9.33 14.92
CA GLU A 100 -35.88 9.90 15.85
C GLU A 100 -37.23 9.21 15.63
N GLY A 101 -37.68 8.57 16.67
CA GLY A 101 -39.00 8.11 17.01
C GLY A 101 -40.04 7.88 15.93
N VAL A 102 -40.23 6.62 15.49
CA VAL A 102 -41.54 6.11 15.08
C VAL A 102 -41.68 4.64 15.48
N LYS A 103 -42.76 4.33 16.18
CA LYS A 103 -43.17 3.02 16.69
C LYS A 103 -43.31 1.96 15.57
N LYS A 104 -42.86 0.76 15.91
CA LYS A 104 -43.08 -0.53 15.23
C LYS A 104 -44.53 -0.77 14.78
N PRO A 105 -44.76 -1.52 13.68
CA PRO A 105 -45.46 -2.78 13.82
C PRO A 105 -44.66 -3.98 13.25
N ALA A 106 -44.89 -5.09 13.90
CA ALA A 106 -44.30 -6.38 13.65
C ALA A 106 -44.87 -7.05 12.39
N ALA A 107 -43.97 -7.72 11.62
CA ALA A 107 -44.15 -9.07 11.09
C ALA A 107 -42.97 -9.49 10.22
N ALA A 108 -42.37 -10.58 10.62
CA ALA A 108 -41.74 -11.68 9.88
C ALA A 108 -41.15 -11.40 8.47
N ASP A 109 -39.82 -11.43 8.38
CA ASP A 109 -39.09 -12.38 7.55
C ASP A 109 -37.61 -12.26 7.96
N ASP A 110 -36.97 -13.41 8.09
CA ASP A 110 -35.63 -13.58 8.54
C ASP A 110 -34.63 -13.02 7.48
N PRO A 111 -33.99 -11.84 7.66
CA PRO A 111 -32.94 -11.44 6.76
C PRO A 111 -31.64 -12.03 7.29
N GLN A 112 -31.05 -12.94 6.50
CA GLN A 112 -29.64 -13.27 6.63
C GLN A 112 -28.83 -12.01 6.92
N PRO A 113 -27.86 -12.03 7.87
CA PRO A 113 -26.99 -10.90 8.09
C PRO A 113 -26.16 -10.69 6.83
N THR A 114 -26.51 -9.68 6.05
CA THR A 114 -25.60 -9.12 5.08
C THR A 114 -24.43 -8.56 5.88
N ALA A 115 -23.30 -9.24 5.81
CA ALA A 115 -22.05 -8.72 6.34
C ALA A 115 -21.85 -7.32 5.75
N SER A 116 -22.00 -6.28 6.55
CA SER A 116 -21.65 -4.92 6.16
C SER A 116 -20.12 -4.88 6.01
N GLU A 117 -19.65 -5.00 4.78
CA GLU A 117 -18.24 -4.89 4.46
C GLU A 117 -17.77 -3.49 4.85
N GLY A 118 -16.92 -3.40 5.88
CA GLY A 118 -16.28 -2.16 6.28
C GLY A 118 -15.28 -1.72 5.22
N LEU A 119 -15.41 -0.48 4.75
CA LEU A 119 -14.48 0.08 3.79
C LEU A 119 -13.16 0.46 4.49
N VAL A 120 -12.09 -0.29 4.24
CA VAL A 120 -10.74 0.08 4.66
C VAL A 120 -10.14 1.01 3.61
N LEU A 121 -9.79 2.24 4.03
CA LEU A 121 -9.11 3.22 3.19
C LEU A 121 -7.61 2.92 3.24
N LEU A 122 -7.09 2.31 2.18
CA LEU A 122 -5.66 2.08 2.04
C LEU A 122 -4.98 3.39 1.66
N ARG A 123 -3.74 3.55 2.16
CA ARG A 123 -2.90 4.69 1.81
C ARG A 123 -2.83 4.83 0.29
N GLU A 124 -3.06 6.04 -0.21
CA GLU A 124 -2.93 6.34 -1.62
C GLU A 124 -1.55 5.96 -2.14
N VAL A 125 -1.53 5.34 -3.31
CA VAL A 125 -0.29 4.95 -3.98
C VAL A 125 0.04 6.08 -4.96
N GLY A 126 0.87 7.00 -4.53
CA GLY A 126 1.01 8.30 -5.18
C GLY A 126 -0.24 9.15 -4.89
N ARG A 127 -0.93 9.62 -5.92
CA ARG A 127 -2.25 10.30 -5.83
C ARG A 127 -3.40 9.41 -6.31
N GLU A 128 -3.13 8.11 -6.53
CA GLU A 128 -4.09 7.17 -7.08
C GLU A 128 -4.64 6.23 -6.01
N LYS A 129 -5.89 5.82 -6.20
CA LYS A 129 -6.51 4.81 -5.35
C LYS A 129 -5.78 3.47 -5.52
N PRO A 130 -5.42 2.77 -4.43
CA PRO A 130 -4.72 1.49 -4.49
C PRO A 130 -5.40 0.45 -5.39
N ALA A 131 -6.73 0.42 -5.41
CA ALA A 131 -7.51 -0.47 -6.27
C ALA A 131 -7.29 -0.18 -7.77
N THR A 132 -7.19 1.10 -8.15
CA THR A 132 -6.90 1.52 -9.53
C THR A 132 -5.51 1.07 -9.95
N VAL A 133 -4.49 1.34 -9.11
CA VAL A 133 -3.10 0.92 -9.38
C VAL A 133 -3.01 -0.60 -9.51
N LYS A 134 -3.65 -1.35 -8.60
CA LYS A 134 -3.68 -2.81 -8.67
C LYS A 134 -4.33 -3.33 -9.95
N ARG A 135 -5.43 -2.71 -10.39
CA ARG A 135 -6.11 -3.06 -11.63
C ARG A 135 -5.20 -2.81 -12.85
N MET A 136 -4.59 -1.63 -12.96
CA MET A 136 -3.68 -1.29 -14.07
C MET A 136 -2.50 -2.27 -14.14
N LEU A 137 -1.85 -2.55 -13.01
CA LEU A 137 -0.77 -3.55 -12.93
C LEU A 137 -1.22 -4.92 -13.44
N SER A 138 -2.38 -5.39 -13.01
CA SER A 138 -2.93 -6.69 -13.40
C SER A 138 -3.32 -6.73 -14.88
N ASP A 139 -3.87 -5.64 -15.41
CA ASP A 139 -4.29 -5.54 -16.81
C ASP A 139 -3.07 -5.54 -17.74
N ILE A 140 -2.01 -4.78 -17.42
CA ILE A 140 -0.75 -4.78 -18.17
C ILE A 140 -0.13 -6.19 -18.15
N TYR A 141 -0.04 -6.81 -16.96
CA TYR A 141 0.52 -8.15 -16.81
C TYR A 141 -0.24 -9.19 -17.63
N ARG A 142 -1.57 -9.13 -17.64
CA ARG A 142 -2.46 -10.06 -18.34
C ARG A 142 -2.42 -9.86 -19.86
N GLN A 143 -2.42 -8.61 -20.33
CA GLN A 143 -2.34 -8.29 -21.76
C GLN A 143 -1.00 -8.72 -22.39
N ASN A 144 0.07 -8.72 -21.63
CA ASN A 144 1.40 -9.19 -22.04
C ASN A 144 1.88 -8.62 -23.39
N ARG A 145 1.71 -7.32 -23.58
CA ARG A 145 2.14 -6.64 -24.82
C ARG A 145 3.63 -6.32 -24.75
N THR A 146 4.27 -6.32 -25.93
CA THR A 146 5.61 -5.78 -26.14
C THR A 146 5.48 -4.52 -26.98
N ASP A 147 5.38 -3.39 -26.28
CA ASP A 147 5.18 -2.06 -26.88
C ASP A 147 6.49 -1.27 -26.99
N VAL A 148 7.51 -1.66 -26.22
CA VAL A 148 8.86 -1.10 -26.26
C VAL A 148 9.83 -2.16 -26.74
N LYS A 149 10.81 -1.77 -27.57
CA LYS A 149 11.83 -2.67 -28.11
C LYS A 149 13.22 -2.10 -27.92
N GLY A 150 14.19 -2.98 -27.65
CA GLY A 150 15.61 -2.61 -27.61
C GLY A 150 16.10 -2.10 -26.25
N ILE A 151 15.24 -1.90 -25.26
CA ILE A 151 15.64 -1.54 -23.89
C ILE A 151 15.87 -2.82 -23.10
N ARG A 152 17.13 -3.24 -23.05
CA ARG A 152 17.51 -4.50 -22.39
C ARG A 152 18.97 -4.49 -21.93
N ALA A 153 19.28 -5.33 -20.96
CA ALA A 153 20.63 -5.69 -20.56
C ALA A 153 20.77 -7.21 -20.56
N LYS A 154 21.89 -7.70 -21.08
CA LYS A 154 22.19 -9.15 -21.09
C LYS A 154 23.62 -9.38 -20.66
N LYS A 155 23.82 -10.01 -19.49
CA LYS A 155 25.11 -10.42 -18.97
C LYS A 155 24.99 -11.75 -18.24
N TYR A 156 26.02 -12.58 -18.33
CA TYR A 156 26.12 -13.84 -17.60
C TYR A 156 24.93 -14.80 -17.81
N GLY A 157 24.34 -14.80 -19.01
CA GLY A 157 23.18 -15.61 -19.34
C GLY A 157 21.84 -15.15 -18.72
N ILE A 158 21.84 -13.99 -18.07
CA ILE A 158 20.63 -13.32 -17.60
C ILE A 158 20.32 -12.15 -18.54
N GLU A 159 19.10 -12.05 -18.99
CA GLU A 159 18.60 -10.94 -19.77
C GLU A 159 17.43 -10.28 -19.04
N VAL A 160 17.48 -8.95 -18.93
CA VAL A 160 16.38 -8.13 -18.44
C VAL A 160 15.93 -7.21 -19.56
N GLU A 161 14.67 -7.25 -19.90
CA GLU A 161 14.08 -6.47 -21.00
C GLU A 161 12.88 -5.66 -20.49
N VAL A 162 12.76 -4.43 -20.97
CA VAL A 162 11.55 -3.59 -20.78
C VAL A 162 10.61 -3.88 -21.94
N LEU A 163 9.44 -4.41 -21.65
CA LEU A 163 8.41 -4.77 -22.63
C LEU A 163 7.44 -3.62 -22.92
N GLY A 164 7.23 -2.74 -21.97
CA GLY A 164 6.32 -1.61 -22.14
C GLY A 164 6.45 -0.59 -21.02
N ILE A 165 6.16 0.66 -21.35
CA ILE A 165 6.08 1.78 -20.42
C ILE A 165 4.73 2.45 -20.65
N TYR A 166 3.97 2.59 -19.57
CA TYR A 166 2.60 3.11 -19.60
C TYR A 166 2.43 4.19 -18.54
N VAL A 167 1.48 5.07 -18.76
CA VAL A 167 1.12 6.10 -17.79
C VAL A 167 -0.40 6.17 -17.62
N PHE A 168 -0.82 6.28 -16.37
CA PHE A 168 -2.19 6.59 -16.00
C PHE A 168 -2.14 7.59 -14.86
N ASN A 169 -2.71 8.78 -15.08
CA ASN A 169 -2.65 9.91 -14.16
C ASN A 169 -1.21 10.21 -13.67
N ASP A 170 -0.96 10.08 -12.36
CA ASP A 170 0.34 10.37 -11.73
C ASP A 170 1.19 9.10 -11.46
N VAL A 171 0.91 8.00 -12.16
CA VAL A 171 1.65 6.73 -12.01
C VAL A 171 2.20 6.26 -13.34
N ILE A 172 3.49 5.88 -13.34
CA ILE A 172 4.16 5.23 -14.46
C ILE A 172 4.23 3.73 -14.18
N TYR A 173 3.88 2.93 -15.16
CA TYR A 173 3.93 1.47 -15.09
C TYR A 173 5.00 0.95 -16.05
N ILE A 174 5.94 0.16 -15.54
CA ILE A 174 7.01 -0.44 -16.33
C ILE A 174 6.85 -1.95 -16.33
N HIS A 175 6.58 -2.51 -17.51
CA HIS A 175 6.47 -3.94 -17.74
C HIS A 175 7.83 -4.50 -18.17
N THR A 176 8.33 -5.47 -17.43
CA THR A 176 9.65 -6.06 -17.64
C THR A 176 9.59 -7.57 -17.74
N CYS A 177 10.65 -8.16 -18.29
CA CYS A 177 10.85 -9.61 -18.32
C CYS A 177 12.30 -9.92 -17.97
N ILE A 178 12.50 -10.87 -17.05
CA ILE A 178 13.80 -11.47 -16.74
C ILE A 178 13.82 -12.85 -17.40
N SER A 179 14.86 -13.13 -18.19
CA SER A 179 15.11 -14.43 -18.80
C SER A 179 16.43 -14.99 -18.23
N ASN A 180 16.43 -16.25 -17.83
CA ASN A 180 17.62 -16.95 -17.35
C ASN A 180 17.95 -18.08 -18.32
N ASP A 181 18.97 -17.90 -19.15
CA ASP A 181 19.42 -18.88 -20.15
C ASP A 181 20.42 -19.89 -19.56
N THR A 182 20.69 -19.85 -18.24
CA THR A 182 21.64 -20.73 -17.57
C THR A 182 20.94 -21.88 -16.83
N ASN A 183 21.70 -22.89 -16.41
CA ASN A 183 21.19 -23.97 -15.55
C ASN A 183 21.08 -23.57 -14.07
N ILE A 184 21.68 -22.44 -13.68
CA ILE A 184 21.72 -21.98 -12.28
C ILE A 184 20.59 -20.98 -12.05
N SER A 185 19.76 -21.19 -11.03
CA SER A 185 18.71 -20.25 -10.64
C SER A 185 19.28 -18.87 -10.37
N PHE A 186 18.57 -17.84 -10.79
CA PHE A 186 18.87 -16.45 -10.50
C PHE A 186 17.98 -15.99 -9.34
N GLU A 187 18.57 -15.83 -8.17
CA GLU A 187 17.88 -15.35 -6.97
C GLU A 187 17.97 -13.83 -6.91
N VAL A 188 16.85 -13.16 -6.83
CA VAL A 188 16.79 -11.71 -6.80
C VAL A 188 16.79 -11.22 -5.35
N ASP A 189 17.80 -10.42 -5.00
CA ASP A 189 17.93 -9.78 -3.70
C ASP A 189 17.23 -8.43 -3.66
N ALA A 190 17.45 -7.61 -4.69
CA ALA A 190 16.86 -6.28 -4.77
C ALA A 190 16.53 -5.86 -6.20
N ARG A 191 15.51 -5.01 -6.31
CA ARG A 191 15.16 -4.26 -7.51
C ARG A 191 15.12 -2.79 -7.16
N ARG A 192 15.78 -1.95 -7.94
CA ARG A 192 15.87 -0.51 -7.67
C ARG A 192 15.69 0.26 -8.96
N PHE A 193 14.96 1.37 -8.86
CA PHE A 193 14.92 2.37 -9.91
C PHE A 193 15.70 3.58 -9.45
N ILE A 194 16.66 4.03 -10.27
CA ILE A 194 17.59 5.10 -9.91
C ILE A 194 17.67 6.08 -11.08
N VAL A 195 17.53 7.37 -10.78
CA VAL A 195 17.83 8.44 -11.75
C VAL A 195 19.32 8.76 -11.64
N ALA A 196 20.04 8.63 -12.74
CA ALA A 196 21.48 8.85 -12.82
C ALA A 196 21.84 9.69 -14.06
N ASP A 197 23.05 10.29 -14.03
CA ASP A 197 23.58 11.02 -15.17
C ASP A 197 23.94 10.06 -16.31
N ARG A 198 23.51 10.37 -17.53
CA ARG A 198 23.77 9.56 -18.73
C ARG A 198 25.24 9.50 -19.11
N LYS A 199 26.00 10.58 -18.86
CA LYS A 199 27.43 10.63 -19.10
C LYS A 199 28.17 10.41 -17.78
N LEU A 200 28.73 9.23 -17.60
CA LEU A 200 29.68 8.92 -16.53
C LEU A 200 30.93 9.76 -16.70
N ALA A 201 31.02 10.90 -16.03
CA ALA A 201 32.29 11.51 -15.76
C ALA A 201 33.05 10.62 -14.75
N LYS A 202 34.15 10.04 -15.17
CA LYS A 202 34.90 8.96 -14.52
C LYS A 202 35.41 9.24 -13.06
N ARG A 203 35.06 10.32 -12.38
CA ARG A 203 35.61 10.66 -11.05
C ARG A 203 34.80 11.63 -10.18
N THR A 204 33.52 11.81 -10.37
CA THR A 204 32.75 12.71 -9.49
C THR A 204 31.65 11.93 -8.76
N ALA A 205 31.40 12.27 -7.49
CA ALA A 205 30.32 11.72 -6.71
C ALA A 205 28.98 11.87 -7.49
N GLN A 206 28.38 10.77 -7.85
CA GLN A 206 27.14 10.76 -8.60
C GLN A 206 25.99 11.18 -7.67
N GLN A 207 25.23 12.17 -8.08
CA GLN A 207 23.88 12.38 -7.52
C GLN A 207 22.95 11.31 -8.08
N GLN A 208 22.82 10.21 -7.37
CA GLN A 208 21.85 9.17 -7.67
C GLN A 208 20.62 9.38 -6.80
N THR A 209 19.46 9.46 -7.41
CA THR A 209 18.19 9.55 -6.69
C THR A 209 17.45 8.24 -6.87
N SER A 210 17.27 7.49 -5.78
CA SER A 210 16.46 6.28 -5.79
C SER A 210 14.98 6.64 -5.82
N LEU A 211 14.20 5.95 -6.66
CA LEU A 211 12.76 6.06 -6.71
C LEU A 211 12.11 4.98 -5.86
N GLU A 212 11.06 5.35 -5.16
CA GLU A 212 10.21 4.40 -4.46
C GLU A 212 9.38 3.58 -5.45
N ILE A 213 9.38 2.25 -5.30
CA ILE A 213 8.47 1.39 -6.04
C ILE A 213 7.15 1.36 -5.28
N LEU A 214 6.12 1.98 -5.85
CA LEU A 214 4.82 2.13 -5.22
C LEU A 214 4.10 0.78 -5.06
N ARG A 215 4.11 -0.05 -6.11
CA ARG A 215 3.50 -1.38 -6.16
C ARG A 215 4.16 -2.24 -7.22
N VAL A 216 4.02 -3.56 -7.05
CA VAL A 216 4.53 -4.56 -8.00
C VAL A 216 3.47 -5.62 -8.26
N CYS A 217 3.38 -6.05 -9.52
CA CYS A 217 2.61 -7.23 -9.92
C CYS A 217 3.57 -8.32 -10.37
N ASN A 218 3.48 -9.50 -9.77
CA ASN A 218 4.37 -10.65 -9.93
C ASN A 218 5.84 -10.28 -9.63
N ASP A 219 6.23 -10.42 -8.38
CA ASP A 219 7.58 -10.15 -7.88
C ASP A 219 8.31 -11.46 -7.54
N PRO A 220 8.82 -12.19 -8.54
CA PRO A 220 9.46 -13.48 -8.31
C PRO A 220 10.80 -13.30 -7.59
N ALA A 221 10.96 -13.94 -6.44
CA ALA A 221 12.25 -14.00 -5.74
C ALA A 221 13.31 -14.84 -6.49
N VAL A 222 12.87 -15.75 -7.37
CA VAL A 222 13.75 -16.69 -8.08
C VAL A 222 13.31 -16.85 -9.53
N VAL A 223 14.24 -16.72 -10.47
CA VAL A 223 14.08 -17.10 -11.88
C VAL A 223 14.91 -18.36 -12.13
N ARG A 224 14.25 -19.50 -12.26
CA ARG A 224 14.91 -20.77 -12.47
C ARG A 224 15.61 -20.83 -13.83
N GLY A 225 16.55 -21.76 -13.97
CA GLY A 225 17.24 -22.00 -15.23
C GLY A 225 16.26 -22.25 -16.39
N HIS A 226 16.55 -21.66 -17.53
CA HIS A 226 15.74 -21.73 -18.77
C HIS A 226 14.30 -21.23 -18.63
N GLN A 227 14.05 -20.35 -17.65
CA GLN A 227 12.72 -19.74 -17.43
C GLN A 227 12.74 -18.23 -17.66
N ARG A 228 11.54 -17.72 -17.91
CA ARG A 228 11.26 -16.29 -18.03
C ARG A 228 10.22 -15.89 -16.99
N GLN A 229 10.42 -14.73 -16.38
CA GLN A 229 9.49 -14.17 -15.40
C GLN A 229 9.22 -12.71 -15.73
N ARG A 230 7.96 -12.33 -15.77
CA ARG A 230 7.53 -10.96 -16.06
C ARG A 230 7.15 -10.27 -14.75
N THR A 231 7.41 -8.98 -14.68
CA THR A 231 7.07 -8.13 -13.55
C THR A 231 6.54 -6.80 -14.06
N VAL A 232 5.52 -6.25 -13.43
CA VAL A 232 5.06 -4.89 -13.69
C VAL A 232 5.25 -4.06 -12.43
N PHE A 233 5.97 -2.96 -12.56
CA PHE A 233 6.22 -2.00 -11.49
C PHE A 233 5.35 -0.78 -11.65
N ALA A 234 4.84 -0.23 -10.55
CA ALA A 234 4.24 1.09 -10.49
C ALA A 234 5.20 2.05 -9.80
N LEU A 235 5.53 3.15 -10.44
CA LEU A 235 6.40 4.21 -9.97
C LEU A 235 5.66 5.54 -9.91
N PRO A 236 6.06 6.49 -9.05
CA PRO A 236 5.54 7.84 -9.11
C PRO A 236 5.86 8.47 -10.48
N LYS A 237 4.96 9.30 -10.97
CA LYS A 237 5.20 10.09 -12.18
C LYS A 237 6.50 10.87 -12.04
N LEU A 238 7.36 10.72 -13.02
CA LEU A 238 8.58 11.49 -13.10
C LEU A 238 8.84 11.93 -14.54
N THR A 239 9.51 13.06 -14.68
CA THR A 239 10.16 13.51 -15.89
C THR A 239 11.62 13.74 -15.56
N ILE A 240 12.51 13.32 -16.44
CA ILE A 240 13.95 13.49 -16.26
C ILE A 240 14.51 14.25 -17.46
N PRO A 241 15.54 15.11 -17.26
CA PRO A 241 16.22 15.79 -18.36
C PRO A 241 16.93 14.81 -19.30
N ASP A 242 17.22 15.24 -20.52
CA ASP A 242 17.86 14.40 -21.55
C ASP A 242 19.29 13.93 -21.20
N ASP A 243 19.95 14.62 -20.27
CA ASP A 243 21.27 14.25 -19.76
C ASP A 243 21.20 13.19 -18.66
N LYS A 244 19.99 12.80 -18.23
CA LYS A 244 19.73 11.75 -17.25
C LYS A 244 19.09 10.52 -17.87
N VAL A 245 19.16 9.43 -17.14
CA VAL A 245 18.59 8.12 -17.50
C VAL A 245 17.98 7.49 -16.28
N LEU A 246 16.89 6.74 -16.46
CA LEU A 246 16.33 5.89 -15.43
C LEU A 246 16.99 4.51 -15.52
N LEU A 247 17.66 4.10 -14.45
CA LEU A 247 18.27 2.77 -14.33
C LEU A 247 17.34 1.84 -13.58
N LEU A 248 17.11 0.65 -14.13
CA LEU A 248 16.56 -0.49 -13.41
C LEU A 248 17.71 -1.41 -13.03
N GLU A 249 18.05 -1.48 -11.76
CA GLU A 249 19.03 -2.41 -11.21
C GLU A 249 18.36 -3.63 -10.61
N ILE A 250 18.83 -4.81 -10.99
CA ILE A 250 18.42 -6.09 -10.42
C ILE A 250 19.66 -6.76 -9.84
N VAL A 251 19.65 -6.91 -8.53
CA VAL A 251 20.78 -7.44 -7.75
C VAL A 251 20.56 -8.93 -7.48
N GLU A 252 21.54 -9.75 -7.79
CA GLU A 252 21.52 -11.17 -7.47
C GLU A 252 21.92 -11.38 -6.01
N LYS A 253 21.20 -12.23 -5.30
CA LYS A 253 21.51 -12.63 -3.93
C LYS A 253 22.73 -13.55 -3.91
N ASN A 254 23.73 -13.17 -3.12
CA ASN A 254 24.97 -13.94 -2.97
C ASN A 254 25.67 -14.28 -4.29
N GLY A 255 25.44 -13.51 -5.34
CA GLY A 255 25.98 -13.73 -6.69
C GLY A 255 26.54 -12.45 -7.32
N ALA A 256 27.06 -12.57 -8.53
CA ALA A 256 27.69 -11.49 -9.28
C ALA A 256 26.97 -11.18 -10.61
N ARG A 257 25.81 -11.79 -10.90
CA ARG A 257 25.09 -11.62 -12.16
C ARG A 257 24.13 -10.45 -12.13
N HIS A 258 24.52 -9.32 -11.48
CA HIS A 258 23.68 -8.13 -11.43
C HIS A 258 23.42 -7.58 -12.83
N GLN A 259 22.21 -7.07 -13.02
CA GLN A 259 21.77 -6.47 -14.28
C GLN A 259 21.43 -5.00 -14.06
N THR A 260 21.78 -4.15 -15.02
CA THR A 260 21.39 -2.75 -15.04
C THR A 260 20.84 -2.42 -16.42
N VAL A 261 19.57 -2.05 -16.48
CA VAL A 261 18.90 -1.63 -17.73
C VAL A 261 18.76 -0.12 -17.72
N GLU A 262 19.19 0.51 -18.79
CA GLU A 262 19.07 1.96 -19.01
C GLU A 262 17.77 2.26 -19.78
N ILE A 263 16.90 3.08 -19.19
CA ILE A 263 15.66 3.56 -19.80
C ILE A 263 15.87 5.05 -20.10
N PRO A 264 15.98 5.44 -21.38
CA PRO A 264 16.19 6.83 -21.77
C PRO A 264 15.03 7.74 -21.39
N ALA A 265 15.30 9.03 -21.16
CA ALA A 265 14.27 10.03 -20.83
C ALA A 265 13.13 10.09 -21.86
N GLY A 266 13.47 10.01 -23.15
CA GLY A 266 12.46 10.02 -24.23
C GLY A 266 11.44 8.89 -24.14
N GLU A 267 11.86 7.70 -23.73
CA GLU A 267 10.96 6.55 -23.60
C GLU A 267 9.94 6.72 -22.46
N LEU A 268 10.30 7.51 -21.44
CA LEU A 268 9.35 7.88 -20.37
C LEU A 268 8.33 8.91 -20.85
N LEU A 269 8.75 9.83 -21.73
CA LEU A 269 7.86 10.83 -22.34
C LEU A 269 6.91 10.20 -23.37
N ASP A 270 7.36 9.16 -24.07
CA ASP A 270 6.60 8.41 -25.06
C ASP A 270 5.77 7.26 -24.44
N ALA A 271 5.68 7.21 -23.09
CA ALA A 271 4.89 6.22 -22.39
C ALA A 271 3.44 6.21 -22.87
N LYS A 272 2.89 5.02 -23.11
CA LYS A 272 1.51 4.87 -23.61
C LYS A 272 0.50 5.23 -22.52
N LEU A 273 -0.52 5.99 -22.90
CA LEU A 273 -1.69 6.23 -22.06
C LEU A 273 -2.52 4.94 -21.92
N LEU A 274 -2.95 4.63 -20.68
CA LEU A 274 -3.84 3.53 -20.31
C LEU A 274 -5.28 4.01 -20.18
#